data_543a8d365e507fa62eeb2c623f00bace
#
_entry.id   543a8d365e507fa62eeb2c623f00bace
#
_cell.length_a   1.000
_cell.length_b   1.000
_cell.length_c   1.000
_cell.angle_alpha   90.00
_cell.angle_beta   90.00
_cell.angle_gamma   90.00
#
_symmetry.space_group_name_H-M   'P 1'
#
loop_
_entity.id
_entity.type
_entity.pdbx_description
1 polymer ?
#
loop_
_entity_poly.entity_id
_entity_poly.type
_entity_poly.pdbx_seq_one_letter_code
_entity_poly.pdbx_strand_id
1 'polypeptide(L)'
;MSNFYRVPRYIFDPIRNAGLVEGVILLPFDPEGALEKQVRKGNVDDVVTNNCEENIADLEWWAKQKGQVDWVVAITQGMKDYTKWITECGLQAARKGVCILDRLTFLEPTRAREDFLQNASLTNLKILSPRPSFRADGTNSKDPVTSAWFVFQKPGAAQVNTCIDFEVSWHRPQNLKL
;
A
#
# COMPACT_ATOMS: atom_id res chain seq x y z
N MET A 1 -15.47 13.50 -12.20
CA MET A 1 -14.07 13.79 -12.62
C MET A 1 -13.18 13.32 -11.49
N SER A 2 -12.52 12.17 -11.68
CA SER A 2 -11.56 11.68 -10.71
C SER A 2 -10.39 12.65 -10.69
N ASN A 3 -10.16 13.31 -9.56
CA ASN A 3 -8.90 13.98 -9.29
C ASN A 3 -7.85 12.89 -9.22
N PHE A 4 -7.20 12.60 -10.35
CA PHE A 4 -6.11 11.62 -10.39
C PHE A 4 -5.01 12.11 -9.47
N TYR A 5 -4.83 11.39 -8.39
CA TYR A 5 -3.69 11.59 -7.52
C TYR A 5 -2.44 11.15 -8.27
N ARG A 6 -1.49 12.05 -8.42
CA ARG A 6 -0.20 11.71 -9.00
C ARG A 6 0.59 10.88 -8.00
N VAL A 7 0.93 9.65 -8.38
CA VAL A 7 1.78 8.79 -7.56
C VAL A 7 3.20 9.38 -7.50
N PRO A 8 3.73 9.76 -6.31
CA PRO A 8 5.05 10.33 -6.19
C PRO A 8 6.14 9.34 -6.64
N ARG A 9 7.22 9.86 -7.23
CA ARG A 9 8.41 9.04 -7.53
C ARG A 9 8.99 8.48 -6.24
N TYR A 10 9.50 7.26 -6.30
CA TYR A 10 10.16 6.57 -5.19
C TYR A 10 9.24 6.25 -3.99
N ILE A 11 7.92 6.41 -4.13
CA ILE A 11 6.99 6.18 -3.02
C ILE A 11 7.06 4.74 -2.50
N PHE A 12 7.37 3.78 -3.38
CA PHE A 12 7.48 2.35 -3.06
C PHE A 12 8.88 1.95 -2.58
N ASP A 13 9.89 2.82 -2.68
CA ASP A 13 11.28 2.49 -2.30
C ASP A 13 11.43 2.03 -0.84
N PRO A 14 10.74 2.60 0.15
CA PRO A 14 10.81 2.10 1.54
C PRO A 14 10.43 0.62 1.68
N ILE A 15 9.45 0.17 0.93
CA ILE A 15 8.98 -1.22 0.94
C ILE A 15 9.95 -2.12 0.18
N ARG A 16 10.36 -1.68 -1.01
CA ARG A 16 11.32 -2.41 -1.84
C ARG A 16 12.66 -2.62 -1.13
N ASN A 17 13.23 -1.55 -0.56
CA ASN A 17 14.54 -1.59 0.09
C ASN A 17 14.55 -2.44 1.36
N ALA A 18 13.41 -2.53 2.03
CA ALA A 18 13.24 -3.40 3.18
C ALA A 18 12.96 -4.87 2.81
N GLY A 19 12.78 -5.18 1.51
CA GLY A 19 12.49 -6.55 1.05
C GLY A 19 11.15 -7.10 1.58
N LEU A 20 10.17 -6.22 1.84
CA LEU A 20 8.93 -6.61 2.51
C LEU A 20 7.91 -7.26 1.56
N VAL A 21 8.05 -7.03 0.27
CA VAL A 21 7.11 -7.51 -0.76
C VAL A 21 7.90 -8.18 -1.88
N GLU A 22 7.52 -9.42 -2.22
CA GLU A 22 8.18 -10.27 -3.22
C GLU A 22 7.17 -11.23 -3.89
N GLY A 23 7.55 -11.83 -5.00
CA GLY A 23 6.72 -12.80 -5.71
C GLY A 23 5.73 -12.13 -6.67
N VAL A 24 4.54 -12.69 -6.80
CA VAL A 24 3.47 -12.17 -7.68
C VAL A 24 2.64 -11.11 -6.94
N ILE A 25 2.59 -9.91 -7.51
CA ILE A 25 1.96 -8.74 -6.88
C ILE A 25 0.67 -8.38 -7.60
N LEU A 26 -0.41 -8.18 -6.85
CA LEU A 26 -1.64 -7.59 -7.35
C LEU A 26 -1.70 -6.09 -7.00
N LEU A 27 -1.90 -5.26 -8.01
CA LEU A 27 -2.27 -3.86 -7.88
C LEU A 27 -3.76 -3.72 -8.19
N PRO A 28 -4.63 -3.63 -7.18
CA PRO A 28 -6.08 -3.62 -7.41
C PRO A 28 -6.57 -2.35 -8.10
N PHE A 29 -5.76 -1.29 -8.08
CA PHE A 29 -6.04 -0.07 -8.83
C PHE A 29 -4.75 0.73 -9.07
N ASP A 30 -4.31 0.79 -10.32
CA ASP A 30 -3.17 1.63 -10.76
C ASP A 30 -3.39 2.10 -12.20
N PRO A 31 -4.39 2.96 -12.47
CA PRO A 31 -4.85 3.29 -13.82
C PRO A 31 -3.78 3.95 -14.70
N GLU A 32 -2.77 4.58 -14.09
CA GLU A 32 -1.67 5.21 -14.82
C GLU A 32 -0.41 4.32 -14.91
N GLY A 33 -0.41 3.16 -14.26
CA GLY A 33 0.74 2.26 -14.17
C GLY A 33 1.94 2.89 -13.46
N ALA A 34 1.70 3.88 -12.61
CA ALA A 34 2.76 4.63 -11.94
C ALA A 34 3.33 3.89 -10.74
N LEU A 35 2.49 3.15 -10.01
CA LEU A 35 2.91 2.25 -8.94
C LEU A 35 3.55 1.00 -9.52
N GLU A 36 2.96 0.41 -10.57
CA GLU A 36 3.50 -0.76 -11.26
C GLU A 36 4.96 -0.55 -11.68
N LYS A 37 5.28 0.59 -12.30
CA LYS A 37 6.65 0.94 -12.71
C LYS A 37 7.65 0.96 -11.54
N GLN A 38 7.19 1.22 -10.33
CA GLN A 38 8.04 1.23 -9.14
C GLN A 38 8.15 -0.17 -8.53
N VAL A 39 7.04 -0.92 -8.47
CA VAL A 39 7.00 -2.29 -7.96
C VAL A 39 7.89 -3.21 -8.81
N ARG A 40 7.82 -3.13 -10.14
CA ARG A 40 8.65 -3.92 -11.07
C ARG A 40 10.16 -3.68 -10.94
N LYS A 41 10.61 -2.65 -10.22
CA LYS A 41 12.04 -2.44 -9.89
C LYS A 41 12.50 -3.28 -8.69
N GLY A 42 11.58 -3.91 -7.98
CA GLY A 42 11.86 -4.79 -6.85
C GLY A 42 12.14 -6.23 -7.26
N ASN A 43 12.30 -7.08 -6.26
CA ASN A 43 12.41 -8.52 -6.46
C ASN A 43 11.01 -9.14 -6.56
N VAL A 44 10.35 -8.93 -7.70
CA VAL A 44 8.99 -9.42 -7.97
C VAL A 44 8.99 -10.33 -9.18
N ASP A 45 8.22 -11.41 -9.13
CA ASP A 45 8.12 -12.39 -10.23
C ASP A 45 7.19 -11.87 -11.32
N ASP A 46 6.05 -11.28 -10.93
CA ASP A 46 5.09 -10.67 -11.85
C ASP A 46 4.23 -9.62 -11.14
N VAL A 47 3.60 -8.75 -11.94
CA VAL A 47 2.65 -7.74 -11.47
C VAL A 47 1.37 -7.82 -12.26
N VAL A 48 0.29 -8.11 -11.57
CA VAL A 48 -1.09 -8.12 -12.10
C VAL A 48 -1.74 -6.78 -11.74
N THR A 49 -2.17 -6.03 -12.74
CA THR A 49 -2.77 -4.70 -12.54
C THR A 49 -4.24 -4.70 -12.94
N ASN A 50 -5.08 -4.14 -12.09
CA ASN A 50 -6.46 -3.82 -12.41
C ASN A 50 -6.64 -2.30 -12.54
N ASN A 51 -7.28 -1.88 -13.64
CA ASN A 51 -7.52 -0.46 -13.94
C ASN A 51 -9.01 -0.09 -13.85
N CYS A 52 -9.85 -1.03 -13.42
CA CYS A 52 -11.30 -0.84 -13.28
C CYS A 52 -11.63 -0.66 -11.78
N GLU A 53 -12.15 0.51 -11.43
CA GLU A 53 -12.47 0.84 -10.03
C GLU A 53 -13.63 -0.02 -9.51
N GLU A 54 -14.59 -0.36 -10.37
CA GLU A 54 -15.75 -1.19 -10.02
C GLU A 54 -15.34 -2.57 -9.50
N ASN A 55 -14.26 -3.13 -10.04
CA ASN A 55 -13.74 -4.43 -9.60
C ASN A 55 -13.29 -4.43 -8.13
N ILE A 56 -12.87 -3.28 -7.59
CA ILE A 56 -12.43 -3.19 -6.19
C ILE A 56 -13.59 -3.49 -5.23
N ALA A 57 -14.81 -3.12 -5.59
CA ALA A 57 -16.01 -3.37 -4.79
C ALA A 57 -16.61 -4.77 -5.02
N ASP A 58 -16.14 -5.50 -6.04
CA ASP A 58 -16.69 -6.80 -6.45
C ASP A 58 -16.00 -7.97 -5.73
N LEU A 59 -16.75 -8.65 -4.87
CA LEU A 59 -16.26 -9.84 -4.15
C LEU A 59 -15.93 -11.02 -5.09
N GLU A 60 -16.64 -11.16 -6.22
CA GLU A 60 -16.35 -12.22 -7.17
C GLU A 60 -15.01 -11.99 -7.88
N TRP A 61 -14.71 -10.72 -8.16
CA TRP A 61 -13.41 -10.35 -8.70
C TRP A 61 -12.28 -10.70 -7.72
N TRP A 62 -12.43 -10.38 -6.44
CA TRP A 62 -11.46 -10.75 -5.39
C TRP A 62 -11.32 -12.26 -5.23
N ALA A 63 -12.43 -12.99 -5.31
CA ALA A 63 -12.41 -14.47 -5.20
C ALA A 63 -11.58 -15.11 -6.32
N LYS A 64 -11.58 -14.55 -7.53
CA LYS A 64 -10.76 -15.01 -8.66
C LYS A 64 -9.25 -14.80 -8.42
N GLN A 65 -8.87 -13.84 -7.57
CA GLN A 65 -7.46 -13.58 -7.23
C GLN A 65 -6.93 -14.52 -6.13
N LYS A 66 -7.81 -15.25 -5.47
CA LYS A 66 -7.45 -16.08 -4.30
C LYS A 66 -6.38 -17.12 -4.64
N GLY A 67 -5.25 -17.02 -3.95
CA GLY A 67 -4.11 -17.91 -4.12
C GLY A 67 -3.33 -17.74 -5.44
N GLN A 68 -3.70 -16.75 -6.27
CA GLN A 68 -2.97 -16.46 -7.51
C GLN A 68 -1.82 -15.46 -7.27
N VAL A 69 -1.91 -14.67 -6.21
CA VAL A 69 -0.95 -13.60 -5.92
C VAL A 69 -0.33 -13.76 -4.53
N ASP A 70 0.90 -13.29 -4.37
CA ASP A 70 1.59 -13.31 -3.07
C ASP A 70 1.21 -12.11 -2.22
N TRP A 71 1.19 -10.94 -2.83
CA TRP A 71 0.88 -9.70 -2.15
C TRP A 71 -0.14 -8.86 -2.91
N VAL A 72 -0.93 -8.13 -2.16
CA VAL A 72 -1.72 -7.00 -2.69
C VAL A 72 -1.01 -5.72 -2.28
N VAL A 73 -0.75 -4.84 -3.23
CA VAL A 73 -0.13 -3.52 -2.98
C VAL A 73 -1.06 -2.44 -3.51
N ALA A 74 -1.40 -1.46 -2.67
CA ALA A 74 -2.30 -0.39 -3.07
C ALA A 74 -1.94 0.96 -2.45
N ILE A 75 -2.30 2.04 -3.15
CA ILE A 75 -2.34 3.40 -2.62
C ILE A 75 -3.81 3.77 -2.48
N THR A 76 -4.27 3.88 -1.23
CA THR A 76 -5.68 4.15 -0.92
C THR A 76 -5.91 5.57 -0.45
N GLN A 77 -4.84 6.37 -0.35
CA GLN A 77 -4.93 7.77 0.05
C GLN A 77 -5.88 8.55 -0.86
N GLY A 78 -6.96 9.07 -0.27
CA GLY A 78 -8.01 9.75 -1.01
C GLY A 78 -9.16 8.87 -1.49
N MET A 79 -9.05 7.56 -1.36
CA MET A 79 -10.12 6.59 -1.62
C MET A 79 -10.86 6.36 -0.30
N LYS A 80 -11.87 7.19 -0.04
CA LYS A 80 -12.62 7.17 1.21
C LYS A 80 -13.19 5.77 1.46
N ASP A 81 -12.93 5.22 2.65
CA ASP A 81 -13.43 3.93 3.13
C ASP A 81 -12.88 2.65 2.43
N TYR A 82 -12.08 2.77 1.37
CA TYR A 82 -11.53 1.60 0.68
C TYR A 82 -10.35 0.93 1.39
N THR A 83 -9.62 1.63 2.26
CA THR A 83 -8.41 1.07 2.89
C THR A 83 -8.69 -0.21 3.67
N LYS A 84 -9.68 -0.18 4.57
CA LYS A 84 -10.11 -1.36 5.31
C LYS A 84 -10.57 -2.47 4.36
N TRP A 85 -11.45 -2.14 3.41
CA TRP A 85 -12.02 -3.09 2.45
C TRP A 85 -10.95 -3.78 1.61
N ILE A 86 -10.04 -3.02 0.98
CA ILE A 86 -8.95 -3.58 0.18
C ILE A 86 -8.04 -4.45 1.04
N THR A 87 -7.80 -4.05 2.30
CA THR A 87 -6.97 -4.86 3.21
C THR A 87 -7.65 -6.18 3.56
N GLU A 88 -8.93 -6.18 3.90
CA GLU A 88 -9.68 -7.40 4.22
C GLU A 88 -9.78 -8.35 3.03
N CYS A 89 -10.19 -7.84 1.86
CA CYS A 89 -10.26 -8.63 0.63
C CYS A 89 -8.89 -9.11 0.18
N GLY A 90 -7.89 -8.25 0.25
CA GLY A 90 -6.51 -8.58 -0.10
C GLY A 90 -5.90 -9.66 0.78
N LEU A 91 -6.14 -9.62 2.10
CA LEU A 91 -5.71 -10.67 3.03
C LEU A 91 -6.39 -12.01 2.75
N GLN A 92 -7.61 -12.01 2.21
CA GLN A 92 -8.27 -13.24 1.78
C GLN A 92 -7.70 -13.77 0.47
N ALA A 93 -7.38 -12.88 -0.48
CA ALA A 93 -6.90 -13.21 -1.82
C ALA A 93 -5.42 -13.60 -1.84
N ALA A 94 -4.55 -12.80 -1.24
CA ALA A 94 -3.10 -12.98 -1.28
C ALA A 94 -2.63 -14.19 -0.45
N ARG A 95 -1.49 -14.77 -0.82
CA ARG A 95 -0.85 -15.86 -0.08
C ARG A 95 -0.09 -15.36 1.15
N LYS A 96 0.56 -14.19 1.07
CA LYS A 96 1.47 -13.66 2.10
C LYS A 96 0.89 -12.46 2.85
N GLY A 97 0.34 -11.47 2.15
CA GLY A 97 -0.16 -10.29 2.83
C GLY A 97 -0.59 -9.13 1.94
N VAL A 98 -0.75 -7.98 2.58
CA VAL A 98 -1.21 -6.73 1.97
C VAL A 98 -0.32 -5.58 2.40
N CYS A 99 0.08 -4.73 1.47
CA CYS A 99 0.87 -3.54 1.70
C CYS A 99 0.10 -2.31 1.17
N ILE A 100 -0.32 -1.43 2.06
CA ILE A 100 -1.17 -0.29 1.73
C ILE A 100 -0.53 1.02 2.12
N LEU A 101 -0.52 1.99 1.21
CA LEU A 101 -0.18 3.36 1.52
C LEU A 101 -1.44 4.16 1.78
N ASP A 102 -1.55 4.68 3.00
CA ASP A 102 -2.63 5.59 3.38
C ASP A 102 -2.16 6.61 4.41
N ARG A 103 -3.08 7.46 4.84
CA ARG A 103 -2.85 8.42 5.93
C ARG A 103 -2.62 7.70 7.25
N LEU A 104 -1.72 8.23 8.06
CA LEU A 104 -1.44 7.67 9.39
C LEU A 104 -2.69 7.64 10.30
N THR A 105 -3.66 8.52 10.04
CA THR A 105 -4.97 8.54 10.70
C THR A 105 -5.80 7.27 10.48
N PHE A 106 -5.39 6.38 9.57
CA PHE A 106 -6.01 5.05 9.45
C PHE A 106 -5.92 4.23 10.74
N LEU A 107 -4.89 4.46 11.57
CA LEU A 107 -4.76 3.82 12.88
C LEU A 107 -5.67 4.40 13.97
N GLU A 108 -6.38 5.50 13.70
CA GLU A 108 -7.32 6.04 14.68
C GLU A 108 -8.46 5.04 14.89
N PRO A 109 -8.71 4.59 16.14
CA PRO A 109 -9.71 3.59 16.44
C PRO A 109 -11.10 4.20 16.32
N THR A 110 -11.70 4.06 15.15
CA THR A 110 -13.12 4.34 14.97
C THR A 110 -13.91 3.05 15.18
N ARG A 111 -15.19 3.16 15.61
CA ARG A 111 -16.06 1.99 15.81
C ARG A 111 -16.07 1.02 14.61
N ALA A 112 -16.00 1.56 13.38
CA ALA A 112 -15.97 0.75 12.17
C ALA A 112 -14.62 0.02 11.92
N ARG A 113 -13.53 0.46 12.56
CA ARG A 113 -12.18 -0.08 12.37
C ARG A 113 -11.64 -0.83 13.59
N GLU A 114 -12.30 -0.72 14.73
CA GLU A 114 -11.82 -1.27 15.99
C GLU A 114 -11.53 -2.77 15.88
N ASP A 115 -12.54 -3.56 15.48
CA ASP A 115 -12.39 -5.01 15.34
C ASP A 115 -11.30 -5.38 14.30
N PHE A 116 -11.24 -4.63 13.19
CA PHE A 116 -10.23 -4.84 12.17
C PHE A 116 -8.83 -4.60 12.71
N LEU A 117 -8.59 -3.45 13.38
CA LEU A 117 -7.26 -3.10 13.90
C LEU A 117 -6.79 -4.04 15.02
N GLN A 118 -7.72 -4.57 15.81
CA GLN A 118 -7.40 -5.55 16.86
C GLN A 118 -7.00 -6.91 16.30
N ASN A 119 -7.57 -7.32 15.17
CA ASN A 119 -7.38 -8.66 14.60
C ASN A 119 -6.43 -8.69 13.40
N ALA A 120 -6.15 -7.56 12.77
CA ALA A 120 -5.23 -7.49 11.64
C ALA A 120 -3.76 -7.58 12.12
N SER A 121 -2.99 -8.47 11.50
CA SER A 121 -1.56 -8.62 11.78
C SER A 121 -0.76 -7.51 11.10
N LEU A 122 -0.77 -6.31 11.64
CA LEU A 122 0.12 -5.22 11.20
C LEU A 122 1.55 -5.56 11.65
N THR A 123 2.43 -5.86 10.69
CA THR A 123 3.82 -6.26 10.98
C THR A 123 4.82 -5.12 10.83
N ASN A 124 4.57 -4.23 9.86
CA ASN A 124 5.44 -3.08 9.63
C ASN A 124 4.61 -1.83 9.36
N LEU A 125 5.10 -0.71 9.89
CA LEU A 125 4.61 0.63 9.64
C LEU A 125 5.77 1.51 9.21
N LYS A 126 5.79 1.94 7.92
CA LYS A 126 6.83 2.80 7.37
C LYS A 126 6.30 4.22 7.21
N ILE A 127 6.61 5.09 8.16
CA ILE A 127 6.13 6.47 8.20
C ILE A 127 6.99 7.34 7.29
N LEU A 128 6.37 7.99 6.31
CA LEU A 128 7.08 8.77 5.29
C LEU A 128 7.40 10.19 5.79
N SER A 129 8.69 10.54 5.82
CA SER A 129 9.21 11.87 6.14
C SER A 129 10.23 12.32 5.07
N PRO A 130 10.01 13.42 4.36
CA PRO A 130 8.86 14.34 4.42
C PRO A 130 7.57 13.73 3.89
N ARG A 131 6.43 14.35 4.23
CA ARG A 131 5.12 13.95 3.73
C ARG A 131 5.10 13.97 2.20
N PRO A 132 4.57 12.94 1.53
CA PRO A 132 4.43 12.93 0.08
C PRO A 132 3.42 14.00 -0.40
N SER A 133 3.49 14.37 -1.68
CA SER A 133 2.47 15.15 -2.35
C SER A 133 1.85 14.31 -3.44
N PHE A 134 0.55 14.10 -3.35
CA PHE A 134 -0.25 13.39 -4.35
C PHE A 134 -1.00 14.35 -5.28
N ARG A 135 -0.69 15.64 -5.23
CA ARG A 135 -1.38 16.65 -6.02
C ARG A 135 -0.98 16.58 -7.48
N ALA A 136 -1.99 16.59 -8.36
CA ALA A 136 -1.79 16.66 -9.81
C ALA A 136 -1.56 18.08 -10.33
N ASP A 137 -1.74 19.11 -9.49
CA ASP A 137 -1.64 20.53 -9.87
C ASP A 137 -0.19 21.03 -10.09
N GLY A 138 0.80 20.15 -9.93
CA GLY A 138 2.22 20.49 -10.10
C GLY A 138 2.80 21.31 -8.94
N THR A 139 2.01 21.62 -7.91
CA THR A 139 2.53 22.32 -6.73
C THR A 139 3.40 21.38 -5.90
N ASN A 140 4.52 21.90 -5.36
CA ASN A 140 5.38 21.16 -4.42
C ASN A 140 4.82 21.17 -2.99
N SER A 141 3.55 21.54 -2.82
CA SER A 141 2.95 21.60 -1.51
C SER A 141 2.72 20.18 -0.99
N LYS A 142 3.26 19.91 0.18
CA LYS A 142 3.11 18.60 0.86
C LYS A 142 1.66 18.44 1.30
N ASP A 143 1.18 17.21 1.29
CA ASP A 143 -0.14 16.92 1.87
C ASP A 143 -0.17 17.29 3.36
N PRO A 144 -1.30 17.80 3.86
CA PRO A 144 -1.41 18.25 5.25
C PRO A 144 -1.30 17.08 6.24
N VAL A 145 -1.51 15.85 5.79
CA VAL A 145 -1.56 14.65 6.62
C VAL A 145 -0.34 13.77 6.35
N THR A 146 0.22 13.19 7.41
CA THR A 146 1.29 12.20 7.32
C THR A 146 0.77 10.91 6.71
N SER A 147 1.53 10.35 5.77
CA SER A 147 1.25 9.06 5.14
C SER A 147 2.24 8.01 5.59
N ALA A 148 1.80 6.76 5.60
CA ALA A 148 2.63 5.62 5.92
C ALA A 148 2.25 4.40 5.06
N TRP A 149 3.21 3.52 4.84
CA TRP A 149 2.94 2.18 4.38
C TRP A 149 2.60 1.29 5.56
N PHE A 150 1.49 0.59 5.45
CA PHE A 150 1.00 -0.42 6.39
C PHE A 150 1.20 -1.79 5.76
N VAL A 151 1.96 -2.65 6.39
CA VAL A 151 2.20 -4.02 5.94
C VAL A 151 1.48 -4.99 6.86
N PHE A 152 0.48 -5.65 6.33
CA PHE A 152 -0.30 -6.68 7.02
C PHE A 152 0.08 -8.04 6.48
N GLN A 153 0.46 -8.96 7.34
CA GLN A 153 0.74 -10.33 6.95
C GLN A 153 -0.43 -11.25 7.32
N LYS A 154 -0.58 -12.34 6.56
CA LYS A 154 -1.55 -13.37 6.91
C LYS A 154 -1.25 -13.98 8.28
N PRO A 155 -2.29 -14.25 9.09
CA PRO A 155 -2.12 -15.00 10.34
C PRO A 155 -1.51 -16.38 10.06
N GLY A 156 -0.49 -16.75 10.80
CA GLY A 156 0.23 -18.03 10.64
C GLY A 156 1.68 -17.94 11.11
N ALA A 157 2.23 -16.73 11.18
CA ALA A 157 3.45 -16.48 11.94
C ALA A 157 3.08 -16.19 13.40
N ALA A 158 3.96 -16.56 14.34
CA ALA A 158 3.86 -16.20 15.76
C ALA A 158 3.53 -14.72 15.90
N GLN A 159 2.85 -14.34 16.97
CA GLN A 159 2.49 -12.97 17.30
C GLN A 159 3.71 -12.05 17.08
N VAL A 160 3.71 -11.31 15.98
CA VAL A 160 4.85 -10.50 15.57
C VAL A 160 4.62 -9.09 16.12
N ASN A 161 5.62 -8.57 16.81
CA ASN A 161 5.60 -7.17 17.20
C ASN A 161 5.61 -6.28 15.94
N THR A 162 4.78 -5.25 15.90
CA THR A 162 4.80 -4.28 14.80
C THR A 162 6.13 -3.51 14.82
N CYS A 163 6.87 -3.56 13.71
CA CYS A 163 8.04 -2.73 13.50
C CYS A 163 7.60 -1.35 12.97
N ILE A 164 8.02 -0.29 13.64
CA ILE A 164 7.69 1.09 13.23
C ILE A 164 8.99 1.79 12.83
N ASP A 165 9.07 2.23 11.56
CA ASP A 165 10.22 2.93 11.03
C ASP A 165 9.83 4.30 10.46
N PHE A 166 10.72 5.27 10.62
CA PHE A 166 10.62 6.57 9.97
C PHE A 166 11.50 6.60 8.73
N GLU A 167 10.87 6.61 7.56
CA GLU A 167 11.54 6.62 6.26
C GLU A 167 11.95 8.04 5.89
N VAL A 168 13.11 8.45 6.37
CA VAL A 168 13.66 9.80 6.13
C VAL A 168 14.26 9.86 4.74
N SER A 169 13.92 10.91 4.00
CA SER A 169 14.47 11.15 2.63
C SER A 169 14.10 10.07 1.59
N TRP A 170 13.00 9.35 1.77
CA TRP A 170 12.47 8.36 0.82
C TRP A 170 12.35 8.90 -0.63
N HIS A 171 12.22 10.21 -0.79
CA HIS A 171 12.03 10.91 -2.06
C HIS A 171 13.33 11.15 -2.84
N ARG A 172 14.49 10.74 -2.30
CA ARG A 172 15.80 10.88 -2.95
C ARG A 172 16.26 9.55 -3.50
N PRO A 173 16.84 9.50 -4.73
CA PRO A 173 17.49 8.29 -5.19
C PRO A 173 18.65 7.94 -4.24
N GLN A 174 18.69 6.69 -3.78
CA GLN A 174 19.68 6.23 -2.80
C GLN A 174 21.13 6.26 -3.30
N ASN A 175 21.37 6.56 -4.57
CA ASN A 175 22.71 6.62 -5.17
C ASN A 175 23.43 7.95 -5.01
N LEU A 176 22.81 8.94 -4.36
CA LEU A 176 23.52 10.15 -3.93
C LEU A 176 24.11 9.89 -2.53
N LYS A 177 25.20 9.14 -2.47
CA LYS A 177 26.14 9.22 -1.33
C LYS A 177 26.64 10.68 -1.28
N LEU A 178 26.34 11.37 -0.20
CA LEU A 178 26.97 12.64 0.16
C LEU A 178 28.45 12.40 0.42
#